data_74785de7a834afec9dd24c764b330047
#
_entry.id   74785de7a834afec9dd24c764b330047
#
_cell.length_a   1.000
_cell.length_b   1.000
_cell.length_c   1.000
_cell.angle_alpha   90.00
_cell.angle_beta   90.00
_cell.angle_gamma   90.00
#
_symmetry.space_group_name_H-M   'P 1'
#
loop_
_entity.id
_entity.type
_entity.pdbx_description
1 polymer ?
#
loop_
_entity_poly.entity_id
_entity_poly.type
_entity_poly.pdbx_seq_one_letter_code
_entity_poly.pdbx_strand_id
1 'polypeptide(L)'
;MKKLILFFALLLAGASSGLRADEGMWLPSEILKKIKDIQSKGFKLSAEDIYSVNKSSLKDAVVRFGGGCTGELISSQGLLITNHHCGYGQIQQHSSVEHDYLTDGFWAMSRAEELPNPGLSVSFLEYMIDVTDDVMKGYKPSMTEEKRTELVNKNSKKIEEKAVKGNKYLRANVRPIYYGNQYFLFVYKVYTDVRLVGAPPSSIGKFGGDTDNWMWPRHTGDFSLFRVYAGADNEPAEYDPNNVPFQPKRFFKVNAAGISEGDFTMVYGFPGRTNEYLFSDAVKYTALISNPHKIALRTLRLDIQKEYMNKDRAIRIKYASKNAGVSNAWKKWQGEAKGILKMRAIENKQDFEAKFDKWAEGKAEYENLVERFKELYATIEELSLVQDYQTEALNAVELISFAGRGQRGAERFYKDYHMPIDKASFVALYNAYNKNIADKYKAPYFKEQLQKYGSVEAWGNALFTEQPNMEMAAEIYKQTNDYFKANIAPTLEAVNKELAIMYRAYMRGQMEYNEATKGGKLFYPDANSTLRVAYGQVKGYKPADAIYYTPVSSLDGVIEKDNPEIYDYNIPQ
;
A
#
# COMPACT_ATOMS: atom_id res chain seq x y z
N MET A 1 -40.29 0.08 -43.72
CA MET A 1 -40.12 0.65 -42.38
C MET A 1 -39.64 -0.39 -41.33
N LYS A 2 -40.23 -1.58 -41.20
CA LYS A 2 -39.76 -2.59 -40.20
C LYS A 2 -38.31 -3.09 -40.40
N LYS A 3 -37.79 -3.20 -41.61
CA LYS A 3 -36.41 -3.60 -41.88
C LYS A 3 -35.37 -2.49 -41.57
N LEU A 4 -35.74 -1.23 -41.65
CA LEU A 4 -34.88 -0.09 -41.31
C LEU A 4 -34.73 0.08 -39.79
N ILE A 5 -35.78 -0.22 -39.03
CA ILE A 5 -35.79 -0.17 -37.56
C ILE A 5 -34.91 -1.31 -36.98
N LEU A 6 -34.90 -2.48 -37.63
CA LEU A 6 -34.07 -3.60 -37.22
C LEU A 6 -32.55 -3.33 -37.46
N PHE A 7 -32.23 -2.60 -38.54
CA PHE A 7 -30.84 -2.22 -38.86
C PHE A 7 -30.31 -1.13 -37.91
N PHE A 8 -31.19 -0.19 -37.50
CA PHE A 8 -30.83 0.81 -36.47
C PHE A 8 -30.74 0.22 -35.06
N ALA A 9 -31.54 -0.79 -34.73
CA ALA A 9 -31.44 -1.51 -33.45
C ALA A 9 -30.19 -2.37 -33.36
N LEU A 10 -29.72 -2.94 -34.47
CA LEU A 10 -28.44 -3.68 -34.54
C LEU A 10 -27.21 -2.76 -34.49
N LEU A 11 -27.32 -1.51 -35.02
CA LEU A 11 -26.25 -0.51 -34.90
C LEU A 11 -26.16 0.11 -33.50
N LEU A 12 -27.27 0.18 -32.75
CA LEU A 12 -27.26 0.63 -31.36
C LEU A 12 -26.81 -0.45 -30.35
N ALA A 13 -26.96 -1.74 -30.71
CA ALA A 13 -26.46 -2.86 -29.89
C ALA A 13 -24.94 -3.08 -30.04
N GLY A 14 -24.30 -2.50 -31.07
CA GLY A 14 -22.86 -2.62 -31.34
C GLY A 14 -21.98 -1.54 -30.72
N ALA A 15 -22.55 -0.53 -30.05
CA ALA A 15 -21.83 0.68 -29.65
C ALA A 15 -21.59 0.86 -28.15
N SER A 16 -21.76 -0.18 -27.33
CA SER A 16 -21.42 -0.12 -25.90
C SER A 16 -20.38 -1.17 -25.48
N SER A 17 -19.35 -1.37 -26.30
CA SER A 17 -18.08 -1.87 -25.75
C SER A 17 -17.45 -0.71 -24.97
N GLY A 18 -17.96 -0.45 -23.76
CA GLY A 18 -17.27 0.43 -22.82
C GLY A 18 -15.82 -0.05 -22.73
N LEU A 19 -14.89 0.87 -22.99
CA LEU A 19 -13.46 0.65 -22.80
C LEU A 19 -13.27 0.17 -21.34
N ARG A 20 -13.24 -1.16 -21.14
CA ARG A 20 -12.85 -1.73 -19.86
C ARG A 20 -11.34 -1.76 -19.83
N ALA A 21 -10.75 -1.22 -18.75
CA ALA A 21 -9.34 -1.40 -18.48
C ALA A 21 -9.03 -2.89 -18.37
N ASP A 22 -7.84 -3.30 -18.80
CA ASP A 22 -7.38 -4.66 -18.58
C ASP A 22 -7.20 -4.89 -17.07
N GLU A 23 -7.85 -5.92 -16.54
CA GLU A 23 -7.81 -6.25 -15.12
C GLU A 23 -6.71 -7.26 -14.80
N GLY A 24 -6.18 -7.18 -13.59
CA GLY A 24 -5.38 -8.22 -12.96
C GLY A 24 -4.00 -7.80 -12.51
N MET A 25 -3.63 -8.32 -11.33
CA MET A 25 -2.26 -8.31 -10.79
C MET A 25 -1.79 -9.75 -10.73
N TRP A 26 -1.36 -10.27 -11.88
CA TRP A 26 -1.09 -11.68 -12.10
C TRP A 26 0.20 -12.13 -11.41
N LEU A 27 0.19 -13.33 -10.84
CA LEU A 27 1.44 -13.97 -10.41
C LEU A 27 2.31 -14.28 -11.62
N PRO A 28 3.60 -13.92 -11.61
CA PRO A 28 4.48 -14.15 -12.75
C PRO A 28 4.58 -15.62 -13.19
N SER A 29 4.49 -16.57 -12.24
CA SER A 29 4.47 -18.00 -12.52
C SER A 29 3.21 -18.47 -13.26
N GLU A 30 2.12 -17.71 -13.20
CA GLU A 30 0.86 -18.02 -13.87
C GLU A 30 0.68 -17.29 -15.21
N ILE A 31 1.65 -16.47 -15.59
CA ILE A 31 1.55 -15.61 -16.77
C ILE A 31 1.42 -16.42 -18.09
N LEU A 32 1.86 -17.69 -18.09
CA LEU A 32 1.67 -18.58 -19.22
C LEU A 32 0.19 -18.74 -19.59
N LYS A 33 -0.71 -18.73 -18.61
CA LYS A 33 -2.17 -18.80 -18.83
C LYS A 33 -2.70 -17.58 -19.59
N LYS A 34 -1.96 -16.47 -19.57
CA LYS A 34 -2.31 -15.18 -20.18
C LYS A 34 -1.47 -14.81 -21.39
N ILE A 35 -0.46 -15.60 -21.75
CA ILE A 35 0.54 -15.21 -22.75
C ILE A 35 -0.07 -14.86 -24.11
N LYS A 36 -1.10 -15.58 -24.55
CA LYS A 36 -1.78 -15.30 -25.82
C LYS A 36 -2.50 -13.94 -25.80
N ASP A 37 -3.15 -13.60 -24.70
CA ASP A 37 -3.80 -12.30 -24.52
C ASP A 37 -2.75 -11.17 -24.48
N ILE A 38 -1.68 -11.35 -23.72
CA ILE A 38 -0.57 -10.40 -23.64
C ILE A 38 0.05 -10.14 -25.01
N GLN A 39 0.31 -11.22 -25.77
CA GLN A 39 0.89 -11.13 -27.11
C GLN A 39 -0.06 -10.46 -28.11
N SER A 40 -1.37 -10.69 -27.99
CA SER A 40 -2.37 -10.01 -28.84
C SER A 40 -2.40 -8.49 -28.64
N LYS A 41 -1.90 -7.99 -27.51
CA LYS A 41 -1.78 -6.56 -27.19
C LYS A 41 -0.43 -5.95 -27.59
N GLY A 42 0.46 -6.73 -28.18
CA GLY A 42 1.74 -6.25 -28.70
C GLY A 42 3.00 -6.74 -27.98
N PHE A 43 2.87 -7.57 -26.93
CA PHE A 43 4.03 -8.15 -26.26
C PHE A 43 4.75 -9.16 -27.19
N LYS A 44 6.06 -8.99 -27.35
CA LYS A 44 6.86 -9.75 -28.33
C LYS A 44 7.73 -10.84 -27.73
N LEU A 45 7.76 -10.95 -26.39
CA LEU A 45 8.59 -11.92 -25.68
C LEU A 45 7.77 -13.15 -25.28
N SER A 46 8.42 -14.14 -24.66
CA SER A 46 7.80 -15.35 -24.13
C SER A 46 7.41 -15.19 -22.65
N ALA A 47 6.61 -16.12 -22.13
CA ALA A 47 6.32 -16.18 -20.69
C ALA A 47 7.58 -16.41 -19.85
N GLU A 48 8.54 -17.19 -20.37
CA GLU A 48 9.82 -17.43 -19.68
C GLU A 48 10.71 -16.19 -19.64
N ASP A 49 10.57 -15.25 -20.58
CA ASP A 49 11.26 -13.97 -20.49
C ASP A 49 10.70 -13.09 -19.38
N ILE A 50 9.41 -13.22 -19.05
CA ILE A 50 8.80 -12.54 -17.91
C ILE A 50 9.28 -13.18 -16.62
N TYR A 51 9.15 -14.50 -16.50
CA TYR A 51 9.51 -15.25 -15.29
C TYR A 51 10.14 -16.60 -15.64
N SER A 52 11.34 -16.83 -15.14
CA SER A 52 12.01 -18.12 -15.20
C SER A 52 12.86 -18.34 -13.95
N VAL A 53 12.94 -19.59 -13.50
CA VAL A 53 13.89 -20.04 -12.45
C VAL A 53 15.16 -20.63 -13.06
N ASN A 54 15.12 -21.04 -14.33
CA ASN A 54 16.20 -21.75 -14.99
C ASN A 54 17.10 -20.83 -15.82
N LYS A 55 16.61 -19.68 -16.23
CA LYS A 55 17.36 -18.69 -17.02
C LYS A 55 17.06 -17.28 -16.52
N SER A 56 17.92 -16.32 -16.90
CA SER A 56 17.67 -14.90 -16.62
C SER A 56 16.36 -14.44 -17.28
N SER A 57 15.53 -13.72 -16.55
CA SER A 57 14.25 -13.18 -17.00
C SER A 57 14.05 -11.76 -16.49
N LEU A 58 12.95 -11.10 -16.86
CA LEU A 58 12.67 -9.71 -16.43
C LEU A 58 12.62 -9.57 -14.92
N LYS A 59 12.24 -10.63 -14.17
CA LYS A 59 12.23 -10.62 -12.70
C LYS A 59 13.58 -10.27 -12.08
N ASP A 60 14.68 -10.60 -12.76
CA ASP A 60 16.04 -10.38 -12.22
C ASP A 60 16.48 -8.92 -12.28
N ALA A 61 15.71 -8.07 -13.00
CA ALA A 61 15.91 -6.63 -13.05
C ALA A 61 14.98 -5.85 -12.10
N VAL A 62 14.04 -6.52 -11.43
CA VAL A 62 13.03 -5.90 -10.56
C VAL A 62 13.28 -6.28 -9.11
N VAL A 63 13.32 -5.29 -8.22
CA VAL A 63 13.56 -5.51 -6.79
C VAL A 63 12.44 -4.94 -5.95
N ARG A 64 12.24 -5.56 -4.80
CA ARG A 64 11.51 -4.92 -3.70
C ARG A 64 12.47 -3.94 -3.02
N PHE A 65 12.15 -2.67 -3.09
CA PHE A 65 12.93 -1.58 -2.52
C PHE A 65 12.41 -1.24 -1.11
N GLY A 66 13.27 -1.33 -0.12
CA GLY A 66 12.92 -1.04 1.26
C GLY A 66 11.71 -1.85 1.75
N GLY A 67 10.82 -1.18 2.48
CA GLY A 67 9.66 -1.81 3.13
C GLY A 67 8.50 -2.20 2.21
N GLY A 68 8.43 -1.70 0.96
CA GLY A 68 7.24 -1.94 0.14
C GLY A 68 7.18 -1.26 -1.22
N CYS A 69 8.24 -0.61 -1.66
CA CYS A 69 8.34 -0.05 -3.01
C CYS A 69 8.92 -1.06 -4.00
N THR A 70 8.85 -0.72 -5.28
CA THR A 70 9.52 -1.42 -6.37
C THR A 70 10.65 -0.56 -6.89
N GLY A 71 11.74 -1.17 -7.29
CA GLY A 71 12.83 -0.52 -8.01
C GLY A 71 13.31 -1.39 -9.16
N GLU A 72 13.89 -0.78 -10.19
CA GLU A 72 14.38 -1.46 -11.37
C GLU A 72 15.85 -1.17 -11.60
N LEU A 73 16.62 -2.21 -11.89
CA LEU A 73 18.00 -2.06 -12.32
C LEU A 73 18.04 -1.56 -13.76
N ILE A 74 18.79 -0.47 -14.00
CA ILE A 74 18.91 0.19 -15.30
C ILE A 74 20.35 0.22 -15.83
N SER A 75 21.28 -0.45 -15.15
CA SER A 75 22.65 -0.60 -15.63
C SER A 75 23.28 -1.93 -15.21
N SER A 76 24.35 -2.31 -15.90
CA SER A 76 25.18 -3.47 -15.55
C SER A 76 26.01 -3.28 -14.26
N GLN A 77 25.94 -2.12 -13.64
CA GLN A 77 26.69 -1.74 -12.45
C GLN A 77 25.77 -1.34 -11.29
N GLY A 78 24.64 -2.06 -11.14
CA GLY A 78 23.76 -1.95 -9.99
C GLY A 78 23.01 -0.62 -9.85
N LEU A 79 23.02 0.27 -10.88
CA LEU A 79 22.22 1.49 -10.83
C LEU A 79 20.75 1.12 -10.87
N LEU A 80 20.01 1.62 -9.91
CA LEU A 80 18.61 1.33 -9.65
C LEU A 80 17.79 2.62 -9.72
N ILE A 81 16.65 2.58 -10.40
CA ILE A 81 15.64 3.64 -10.39
C ILE A 81 14.44 3.20 -9.56
N THR A 82 13.88 4.12 -8.78
CA THR A 82 12.61 3.96 -8.07
C THR A 82 11.89 5.31 -8.02
N ASN A 83 10.70 5.37 -7.43
CA ASN A 83 10.00 6.64 -7.28
C ASN A 83 10.72 7.58 -6.31
N HIS A 84 10.57 8.89 -6.52
CA HIS A 84 11.07 9.92 -5.60
C HIS A 84 10.45 9.74 -4.20
N HIS A 85 9.13 9.51 -4.14
CA HIS A 85 8.45 9.29 -2.86
C HIS A 85 8.92 8.01 -2.13
N CYS A 86 9.43 7.01 -2.83
CA CYS A 86 10.02 5.81 -2.24
C CYS A 86 11.40 6.09 -1.62
N GLY A 87 12.18 6.97 -2.23
CA GLY A 87 13.47 7.45 -1.73
C GLY A 87 13.38 8.64 -0.76
N TYR A 88 12.18 9.18 -0.54
CA TYR A 88 12.01 10.45 0.17
C TYR A 88 12.57 10.45 1.60
N GLY A 89 12.41 9.34 2.31
CA GLY A 89 12.98 9.19 3.66
C GLY A 89 14.50 9.19 3.67
N GLN A 90 15.16 8.62 2.65
CA GLN A 90 16.60 8.62 2.49
C GLN A 90 17.11 10.01 2.12
N ILE A 91 16.44 10.69 1.19
CA ILE A 91 16.77 12.07 0.82
C ILE A 91 16.66 12.98 2.05
N GLN A 92 15.58 12.87 2.83
CA GLN A 92 15.40 13.61 4.08
C GLN A 92 16.51 13.32 5.10
N GLN A 93 16.91 12.05 5.24
CA GLN A 93 17.94 11.65 6.21
C GLN A 93 19.27 12.34 5.95
N HIS A 94 19.59 12.62 4.69
CA HIS A 94 20.79 13.32 4.26
C HIS A 94 20.62 14.84 4.16
N SER A 95 19.39 15.36 4.33
CA SER A 95 19.11 16.80 4.26
C SER A 95 19.36 17.50 5.59
N SER A 96 19.88 18.72 5.51
CA SER A 96 19.97 19.68 6.60
C SER A 96 19.52 21.07 6.09
N VAL A 97 19.57 22.09 6.94
CA VAL A 97 19.27 23.47 6.50
C VAL A 97 20.33 23.99 5.51
N GLU A 98 21.59 23.56 5.70
CA GLU A 98 22.74 23.93 4.85
C GLU A 98 22.77 23.11 3.55
N HIS A 99 22.23 21.90 3.55
CA HIS A 99 22.19 20.96 2.44
C HIS A 99 20.78 20.38 2.29
N ASP A 100 19.85 21.19 1.80
CA ASP A 100 18.44 20.80 1.66
C ASP A 100 18.21 19.99 0.37
N TYR A 101 18.67 18.74 0.36
CA TYR A 101 18.51 17.85 -0.80
C TYR A 101 17.04 17.56 -1.17
N LEU A 102 16.11 17.80 -0.26
CA LEU A 102 14.68 17.75 -0.59
C LEU A 102 14.28 18.90 -1.54
N THR A 103 14.76 20.12 -1.27
CA THR A 103 14.43 21.30 -2.06
C THR A 103 15.31 21.42 -3.30
N ASP A 104 16.63 21.20 -3.14
CA ASP A 104 17.63 21.50 -4.17
C ASP A 104 17.99 20.30 -5.05
N GLY A 105 17.55 19.10 -4.63
CA GLY A 105 17.96 17.84 -5.23
C GLY A 105 19.37 17.42 -4.81
N PHE A 106 19.76 16.23 -5.26
CA PHE A 106 21.10 15.66 -5.03
C PHE A 106 21.55 14.86 -6.24
N TRP A 107 22.81 15.04 -6.65
CA TRP A 107 23.43 14.26 -7.73
C TRP A 107 24.88 13.98 -7.36
N ALA A 108 25.20 12.70 -7.13
CA ALA A 108 26.57 12.24 -6.98
C ALA A 108 27.30 12.28 -8.34
N MET A 109 28.36 13.07 -8.45
CA MET A 109 29.15 13.19 -9.67
C MET A 109 30.23 12.10 -9.77
N SER A 110 30.46 11.38 -8.68
CA SER A 110 31.37 10.25 -8.59
C SER A 110 30.82 9.21 -7.61
N ARG A 111 31.35 7.98 -7.67
CA ARG A 111 30.97 6.92 -6.73
C ARG A 111 31.33 7.23 -5.28
N ALA A 112 32.34 8.03 -5.07
CA ALA A 112 32.76 8.46 -3.73
C ALA A 112 31.75 9.40 -3.06
N GLU A 113 30.92 10.06 -3.86
CA GLU A 113 29.86 10.96 -3.38
C GLU A 113 28.51 10.26 -3.15
N GLU A 114 28.38 8.99 -3.58
CA GLU A 114 27.15 8.23 -3.37
C GLU A 114 26.92 7.98 -1.87
N LEU A 115 25.74 8.37 -1.36
CA LEU A 115 25.47 8.43 0.07
C LEU A 115 24.93 7.11 0.60
N PRO A 116 25.56 6.48 1.61
CA PRO A 116 25.10 5.22 2.19
C PRO A 116 23.79 5.39 2.97
N ASN A 117 22.91 4.42 2.91
CA ASN A 117 21.62 4.45 3.59
C ASN A 117 21.50 3.30 4.60
N PRO A 118 21.96 3.47 5.84
CA PRO A 118 21.83 2.45 6.88
C PRO A 118 20.38 2.01 7.09
N GLY A 119 20.14 0.70 7.06
CA GLY A 119 18.81 0.12 7.23
C GLY A 119 17.97 0.01 5.94
N LEU A 120 18.42 0.58 4.82
CA LEU A 120 17.81 0.33 3.52
C LEU A 120 18.31 -1.00 2.95
N SER A 121 17.41 -1.76 2.34
CA SER A 121 17.74 -2.99 1.64
C SER A 121 16.94 -3.14 0.36
N VAL A 122 17.47 -3.91 -0.58
CA VAL A 122 16.74 -4.37 -1.77
C VAL A 122 16.70 -5.89 -1.80
N SER A 123 15.56 -6.44 -2.25
CA SER A 123 15.35 -7.88 -2.28
C SER A 123 15.03 -8.33 -3.71
N PHE A 124 15.85 -9.23 -4.24
CA PHE A 124 15.65 -9.87 -5.55
C PHE A 124 14.88 -11.17 -5.36
N LEU A 125 13.81 -11.36 -6.12
CA LEU A 125 13.10 -12.65 -6.13
C LEU A 125 13.95 -13.69 -6.86
N GLU A 126 14.47 -14.68 -6.13
CA GLU A 126 15.16 -15.82 -6.72
C GLU A 126 14.15 -16.75 -7.41
N TYR A 127 13.13 -17.19 -6.67
CA TYR A 127 12.04 -17.99 -7.20
C TYR A 127 10.78 -17.92 -6.34
N MET A 128 9.66 -18.30 -6.95
CA MET A 128 8.38 -18.55 -6.30
C MET A 128 7.80 -19.87 -6.81
N ILE A 129 7.18 -20.63 -5.91
CA ILE A 129 6.54 -21.92 -6.23
C ILE A 129 5.27 -22.10 -5.40
N ASP A 130 4.29 -22.82 -5.97
CA ASP A 130 3.13 -23.30 -5.22
C ASP A 130 3.59 -24.40 -4.26
N VAL A 131 3.24 -24.24 -2.98
CA VAL A 131 3.54 -25.19 -1.89
C VAL A 131 2.28 -25.58 -1.13
N THR A 132 1.12 -25.44 -1.75
CA THR A 132 -0.18 -25.66 -1.13
C THR A 132 -0.27 -27.07 -0.52
N ASP A 133 0.10 -28.09 -1.28
CA ASP A 133 0.06 -29.48 -0.81
C ASP A 133 1.00 -29.74 0.38
N ASP A 134 2.21 -29.15 0.33
CA ASP A 134 3.18 -29.28 1.42
C ASP A 134 2.72 -28.56 2.68
N VAL A 135 2.14 -27.34 2.54
CA VAL A 135 1.58 -26.57 3.64
C VAL A 135 0.40 -27.28 4.26
N MET A 136 -0.48 -27.84 3.44
CA MET A 136 -1.70 -28.54 3.86
C MET A 136 -1.45 -30.01 4.24
N LYS A 137 -0.23 -30.50 4.15
CA LYS A 137 0.10 -31.90 4.50
C LYS A 137 -0.29 -32.23 5.94
N GLY A 138 -1.18 -33.21 6.07
CA GLY A 138 -1.73 -33.65 7.36
C GLY A 138 -3.03 -32.92 7.75
N TYR A 139 -3.53 -32.00 6.95
CA TYR A 139 -4.85 -31.40 7.16
C TYR A 139 -5.96 -32.45 7.03
N LYS A 140 -6.98 -32.32 7.89
CA LYS A 140 -8.22 -33.11 7.84
C LYS A 140 -9.40 -32.16 7.96
N PRO A 141 -10.48 -32.34 7.20
CA PRO A 141 -11.66 -31.47 7.26
C PRO A 141 -12.30 -31.36 8.66
N SER A 142 -12.07 -32.34 9.52
CA SER A 142 -12.55 -32.34 10.92
C SER A 142 -11.71 -31.52 11.89
N MET A 143 -10.59 -30.90 11.43
CA MET A 143 -9.78 -30.03 12.28
C MET A 143 -10.48 -28.73 12.57
N THR A 144 -10.35 -28.23 13.81
CA THR A 144 -10.74 -26.85 14.14
C THR A 144 -9.82 -25.86 13.42
N GLU A 145 -10.25 -24.62 13.27
CA GLU A 145 -9.46 -23.59 12.58
C GLU A 145 -8.13 -23.30 13.33
N GLU A 146 -8.12 -23.38 14.66
CA GLU A 146 -6.89 -23.25 15.46
C GLU A 146 -5.88 -24.34 15.07
N LYS A 147 -6.32 -25.61 15.04
CA LYS A 147 -5.45 -26.73 14.64
C LYS A 147 -5.00 -26.63 13.19
N ARG A 148 -5.87 -26.15 12.29
CA ARG A 148 -5.51 -25.86 10.91
C ARG A 148 -4.42 -24.78 10.83
N THR A 149 -4.61 -23.69 11.55
CA THR A 149 -3.66 -22.57 11.60
C THR A 149 -2.31 -23.00 12.17
N GLU A 150 -2.29 -23.77 13.24
CA GLU A 150 -1.07 -24.36 13.81
C GLU A 150 -0.34 -25.27 12.80
N LEU A 151 -1.09 -26.13 12.09
CA LEU A 151 -0.54 -26.99 11.05
C LEU A 151 0.09 -26.18 9.92
N VAL A 152 -0.64 -25.19 9.39
CA VAL A 152 -0.19 -24.26 8.33
C VAL A 152 1.08 -23.56 8.76
N ASN A 153 1.10 -22.95 9.94
CA ASN A 153 2.26 -22.23 10.45
C ASN A 153 3.47 -23.16 10.62
N LYS A 154 3.28 -24.33 11.20
CA LYS A 154 4.33 -25.35 11.39
C LYS A 154 4.93 -25.81 10.07
N ASN A 155 4.09 -26.14 9.09
CA ASN A 155 4.55 -26.62 7.79
C ASN A 155 5.22 -25.49 7.00
N SER A 156 4.62 -24.29 6.99
CA SER A 156 5.21 -23.10 6.34
C SER A 156 6.61 -22.81 6.87
N LYS A 157 6.79 -22.78 8.19
CA LYS A 157 8.10 -22.55 8.82
C LYS A 157 9.14 -23.59 8.38
N LYS A 158 8.78 -24.87 8.32
CA LYS A 158 9.69 -25.94 7.84
C LYS A 158 10.07 -25.73 6.37
N ILE A 159 9.14 -25.31 5.52
CA ILE A 159 9.38 -25.04 4.10
C ILE A 159 10.33 -23.85 3.96
N GLU A 160 10.10 -22.77 4.71
CA GLU A 160 10.93 -21.57 4.73
C GLU A 160 12.36 -21.88 5.19
N GLU A 161 12.52 -22.56 6.32
CA GLU A 161 13.83 -22.98 6.85
C GLU A 161 14.60 -23.85 5.86
N LYS A 162 13.92 -24.79 5.20
CA LYS A 162 14.52 -25.65 4.17
C LYS A 162 15.00 -24.84 2.97
N ALA A 163 14.22 -23.85 2.54
CA ALA A 163 14.50 -23.03 1.36
C ALA A 163 15.75 -22.14 1.53
N VAL A 164 16.06 -21.70 2.76
CA VAL A 164 17.23 -20.84 3.05
C VAL A 164 18.43 -21.59 3.63
N LYS A 165 18.30 -22.91 3.84
CA LYS A 165 19.33 -23.70 4.49
C LYS A 165 20.68 -23.60 3.76
N GLY A 166 21.72 -23.20 4.49
CA GLY A 166 23.08 -23.08 3.96
C GLY A 166 23.39 -21.77 3.22
N ASN A 167 22.43 -20.85 3.13
CA ASN A 167 22.65 -19.53 2.51
C ASN A 167 22.10 -18.39 3.40
N LYS A 168 22.99 -17.67 4.08
CA LYS A 168 22.67 -16.56 4.98
C LYS A 168 22.04 -15.34 4.30
N TYR A 169 22.20 -15.21 2.98
CA TYR A 169 21.72 -14.08 2.19
C TYR A 169 20.28 -14.25 1.72
N LEU A 170 19.73 -15.48 1.84
CA LEU A 170 18.37 -15.76 1.46
C LEU A 170 17.38 -15.46 2.59
N ARG A 171 16.20 -15.05 2.17
CA ARG A 171 15.00 -14.96 3.02
C ARG A 171 13.86 -15.66 2.30
N ALA A 172 13.08 -16.43 3.04
CA ALA A 172 11.95 -17.16 2.50
C ALA A 172 10.66 -16.80 3.25
N ASN A 173 9.56 -16.73 2.53
CA ASN A 173 8.24 -16.49 3.10
C ASN A 173 7.20 -17.31 2.35
N VAL A 174 6.41 -18.09 3.09
CA VAL A 174 5.18 -18.69 2.58
C VAL A 174 4.04 -17.70 2.73
N ARG A 175 3.35 -17.39 1.64
CA ARG A 175 2.23 -16.44 1.63
C ARG A 175 0.94 -17.12 1.22
N PRO A 176 -0.16 -16.89 1.98
CA PRO A 176 -1.48 -17.31 1.55
C PRO A 176 -1.92 -16.48 0.34
N ILE A 177 -2.53 -17.17 -0.60
CA ILE A 177 -3.15 -16.62 -1.81
C ILE A 177 -4.63 -17.00 -1.78
N TYR A 178 -5.50 -16.16 -2.36
CA TYR A 178 -6.95 -16.41 -2.38
C TYR A 178 -7.52 -16.75 -0.98
N TYR A 179 -7.20 -15.93 0.02
CA TYR A 179 -7.65 -16.10 1.41
C TYR A 179 -7.22 -17.42 2.06
N GLY A 180 -6.08 -17.99 1.63
CA GLY A 180 -5.56 -19.25 2.17
C GLY A 180 -6.14 -20.51 1.52
N ASN A 181 -6.71 -20.37 0.31
CA ASN A 181 -7.02 -21.52 -0.56
C ASN A 181 -5.78 -22.05 -1.29
N GLN A 182 -4.74 -21.20 -1.44
CA GLN A 182 -3.44 -21.58 -1.98
C GLN A 182 -2.32 -20.94 -1.16
N TYR A 183 -1.12 -21.53 -1.25
CA TYR A 183 0.07 -21.06 -0.56
C TYR A 183 1.26 -21.07 -1.51
N PHE A 184 1.98 -19.95 -1.60
CA PHE A 184 3.18 -19.83 -2.41
C PHE A 184 4.39 -19.53 -1.54
N LEU A 185 5.49 -20.21 -1.79
CA LEU A 185 6.81 -19.88 -1.26
C LEU A 185 7.47 -18.84 -2.15
N PHE A 186 7.96 -17.77 -1.54
CA PHE A 186 8.79 -16.74 -2.18
C PHE A 186 10.16 -16.74 -1.53
N VAL A 187 11.22 -16.86 -2.33
CA VAL A 187 12.61 -16.82 -1.85
C VAL A 187 13.31 -15.61 -2.45
N TYR A 188 13.92 -14.81 -1.60
CA TYR A 188 14.58 -13.56 -1.96
C TYR A 188 16.04 -13.58 -1.55
N LYS A 189 16.92 -12.99 -2.38
CA LYS A 189 18.27 -12.60 -2.03
C LYS A 189 18.28 -11.12 -1.64
N VAL A 190 18.88 -10.78 -0.48
CA VAL A 190 18.76 -9.44 0.12
C VAL A 190 20.12 -8.76 0.16
N TYR A 191 20.21 -7.55 -0.43
CA TYR A 191 21.37 -6.67 -0.40
C TYR A 191 21.11 -5.48 0.52
N THR A 192 22.07 -5.12 1.35
CA THR A 192 21.94 -4.09 2.40
C THR A 192 22.85 -2.88 2.21
N ASP A 193 23.83 -2.91 1.30
CA ASP A 193 24.58 -1.72 0.89
C ASP A 193 23.90 -1.09 -0.33
N VAL A 194 23.04 -0.11 -0.05
CA VAL A 194 22.27 0.63 -1.07
C VAL A 194 22.52 2.12 -0.86
N ARG A 195 23.10 2.78 -1.88
CA ARG A 195 23.52 4.17 -1.77
C ARG A 195 22.67 5.09 -2.65
N LEU A 196 22.36 6.28 -2.15
CA LEU A 196 21.69 7.33 -2.92
C LEU A 196 22.66 7.90 -3.96
N VAL A 197 22.24 7.89 -5.22
CA VAL A 197 23.00 8.39 -6.37
C VAL A 197 22.45 9.73 -6.84
N GLY A 198 21.13 9.85 -6.85
CA GLY A 198 20.52 11.09 -7.29
C GLY A 198 19.02 11.15 -7.01
N ALA A 199 18.56 12.38 -6.82
CA ALA A 199 17.15 12.70 -6.72
C ALA A 199 16.94 14.12 -7.26
N PRO A 200 15.91 14.37 -8.08
CA PRO A 200 15.57 15.72 -8.51
C PRO A 200 15.07 16.55 -7.33
N PRO A 201 15.08 17.87 -7.43
CA PRO A 201 14.37 18.76 -6.50
C PRO A 201 12.93 18.35 -6.29
N SER A 202 12.34 18.61 -5.12
CA SER A 202 10.93 18.32 -4.84
C SER A 202 9.98 19.01 -5.82
N SER A 203 10.35 20.17 -6.38
CA SER A 203 9.61 20.85 -7.45
C SER A 203 9.48 20.03 -8.75
N ILE A 204 10.28 18.98 -8.92
CA ILE A 204 10.17 18.00 -10.00
C ILE A 204 9.66 16.66 -9.43
N GLY A 205 10.38 16.10 -8.46
CA GLY A 205 10.13 14.78 -7.90
C GLY A 205 8.82 14.66 -7.13
N LYS A 206 8.27 15.78 -6.67
CA LYS A 206 7.01 15.87 -5.92
C LYS A 206 6.07 16.97 -6.46
N PHE A 207 6.24 17.41 -7.71
CA PHE A 207 5.34 18.42 -8.30
C PHE A 207 3.89 17.93 -8.30
N GLY A 208 2.96 18.81 -7.91
CA GLY A 208 1.57 18.44 -7.68
C GLY A 208 1.33 17.63 -6.40
N GLY A 209 2.39 17.17 -5.75
CA GLY A 209 2.44 16.60 -4.41
C GLY A 209 1.20 15.82 -3.99
N ASP A 210 0.58 16.30 -2.93
CA ASP A 210 -0.66 15.70 -2.40
C ASP A 210 -1.90 16.12 -3.21
N THR A 211 -1.87 17.28 -3.87
CA THR A 211 -3.00 17.81 -4.64
C THR A 211 -3.31 16.92 -5.84
N ASP A 212 -2.31 16.46 -6.58
CA ASP A 212 -2.47 15.57 -7.74
C ASP A 212 -2.33 14.08 -7.41
N ASN A 213 -2.04 13.72 -6.16
CA ASN A 213 -1.84 12.32 -5.79
C ASN A 213 -3.13 11.50 -6.03
N TRP A 214 -2.99 10.29 -6.55
CA TRP A 214 -4.08 9.39 -6.95
C TRP A 214 -5.03 9.99 -8.01
N MET A 215 -4.52 10.93 -8.81
CA MET A 215 -5.30 11.60 -9.86
C MET A 215 -4.53 11.62 -11.19
N TRP A 216 -5.26 11.82 -12.26
CA TRP A 216 -4.75 12.16 -13.58
C TRP A 216 -5.46 13.45 -14.04
N PRO A 217 -4.81 14.37 -14.76
CA PRO A 217 -3.43 14.30 -15.29
C PRO A 217 -2.36 14.53 -14.22
N ARG A 218 -1.22 13.83 -14.37
CA ARG A 218 -0.01 13.95 -13.51
C ARG A 218 1.11 14.62 -14.28
N HIS A 219 1.89 15.46 -13.56
CA HIS A 219 3.03 16.19 -14.12
C HIS A 219 4.29 16.02 -13.27
N THR A 220 4.30 15.02 -12.42
CA THR A 220 5.40 14.76 -11.48
C THR A 220 6.50 13.95 -12.15
N GLY A 221 7.75 14.40 -12.04
CA GLY A 221 8.93 13.59 -12.33
C GLY A 221 9.32 12.74 -11.13
N ASP A 222 8.45 11.80 -10.72
CA ASP A 222 8.56 11.01 -9.50
C ASP A 222 9.59 9.88 -9.64
N PHE A 223 10.88 10.24 -9.60
CA PHE A 223 11.97 9.27 -9.65
C PHE A 223 13.12 9.62 -8.69
N SER A 224 13.86 8.60 -8.27
CA SER A 224 15.15 8.71 -7.58
C SER A 224 16.07 7.57 -7.98
N LEU A 225 17.37 7.80 -7.91
CA LEU A 225 18.41 6.86 -8.31
C LEU A 225 19.19 6.39 -7.08
N PHE A 226 19.37 5.09 -7.02
CA PHE A 226 20.21 4.41 -6.03
C PHE A 226 21.19 3.48 -6.73
N ARG A 227 22.18 3.00 -6.01
CA ARG A 227 23.06 1.93 -6.48
C ARG A 227 23.16 0.84 -5.43
N VAL A 228 23.02 -0.39 -5.89
CA VAL A 228 23.26 -1.58 -5.09
C VAL A 228 24.74 -1.90 -5.15
N TYR A 229 25.33 -2.13 -3.98
CA TYR A 229 26.72 -2.57 -3.80
C TYR A 229 26.76 -3.99 -3.26
N ALA A 230 27.87 -4.68 -3.54
CA ALA A 230 28.13 -6.06 -3.17
C ALA A 230 29.59 -6.26 -2.77
N GLY A 231 29.90 -7.37 -2.17
CA GLY A 231 31.29 -7.81 -2.00
C GLY A 231 31.99 -8.06 -3.34
N ALA A 232 33.30 -8.25 -3.32
CA ALA A 232 34.10 -8.53 -4.52
C ALA A 232 33.66 -9.80 -5.28
N ASP A 233 32.98 -10.72 -4.60
CA ASP A 233 32.37 -11.94 -5.14
C ASP A 233 30.96 -11.74 -5.71
N ASN A 234 30.50 -10.49 -5.74
CA ASN A 234 29.14 -10.09 -6.14
C ASN A 234 28.01 -10.60 -5.21
N GLU A 235 28.35 -11.08 -4.03
CA GLU A 235 27.38 -11.52 -3.02
C GLU A 235 27.00 -10.36 -2.07
N PRO A 236 25.83 -10.43 -1.40
CA PRO A 236 25.42 -9.41 -0.45
C PRO A 236 26.44 -9.17 0.65
N ALA A 237 26.70 -7.90 0.93
CA ALA A 237 27.58 -7.46 2.01
C ALA A 237 26.91 -6.32 2.79
N GLU A 238 27.31 -6.16 4.06
CA GLU A 238 27.02 -4.93 4.80
C GLU A 238 27.84 -3.76 4.20
N TYR A 239 27.44 -2.52 4.54
CA TYR A 239 28.18 -1.35 4.05
C TYR A 239 29.67 -1.46 4.36
N ASP A 240 30.47 -1.36 3.31
CA ASP A 240 31.92 -1.23 3.38
C ASP A 240 32.37 -0.28 2.22
N PRO A 241 33.28 0.69 2.47
CA PRO A 241 33.77 1.58 1.41
C PRO A 241 34.47 0.82 0.26
N ASN A 242 34.95 -0.39 0.49
CA ASN A 242 35.58 -1.24 -0.53
C ASN A 242 34.58 -2.10 -1.32
N ASN A 243 33.29 -2.10 -0.96
CA ASN A 243 32.30 -2.79 -1.75
C ASN A 243 32.27 -2.25 -3.20
N VAL A 244 31.97 -3.15 -4.13
CA VAL A 244 31.90 -2.84 -5.56
C VAL A 244 30.44 -2.77 -6.01
N PRO A 245 30.14 -2.04 -7.10
CA PRO A 245 28.80 -2.04 -7.68
C PRO A 245 28.35 -3.46 -8.04
N PHE A 246 27.14 -3.81 -7.60
CA PHE A 246 26.50 -5.08 -7.92
C PHE A 246 26.39 -5.28 -9.43
N GLN A 247 26.71 -6.45 -9.93
CA GLN A 247 26.59 -6.85 -11.33
C GLN A 247 25.35 -7.74 -11.50
N PRO A 248 24.21 -7.18 -11.98
CA PRO A 248 22.98 -7.94 -12.10
C PRO A 248 23.00 -8.90 -13.31
N LYS A 249 22.25 -10.00 -13.20
CA LYS A 249 22.01 -10.93 -14.30
C LYS A 249 21.26 -10.29 -15.46
N ARG A 250 20.45 -9.27 -15.17
CA ARG A 250 19.63 -8.51 -16.13
C ARG A 250 19.39 -7.09 -15.61
N PHE A 251 19.27 -6.17 -16.55
CA PHE A 251 18.84 -4.80 -16.31
C PHE A 251 17.99 -4.29 -17.47
N PHE A 252 17.16 -3.26 -17.23
CA PHE A 252 16.35 -2.61 -18.25
C PHE A 252 17.11 -1.50 -18.95
N LYS A 253 16.90 -1.37 -20.25
CA LYS A 253 17.34 -0.20 -21.00
C LYS A 253 16.27 0.88 -20.92
N VAL A 254 16.68 2.10 -20.62
CA VAL A 254 15.77 3.25 -20.62
C VAL A 254 15.41 3.61 -22.06
N ASN A 255 14.10 3.67 -22.38
CA ASN A 255 13.61 4.15 -23.65
C ASN A 255 13.35 5.67 -23.57
N ALA A 256 14.29 6.47 -24.05
CA ALA A 256 14.17 7.93 -24.07
C ALA A 256 13.25 8.47 -25.17
N ALA A 257 12.81 7.63 -26.12
CA ALA A 257 11.88 8.04 -27.17
C ALA A 257 10.42 8.14 -26.67
N GLY A 258 10.15 7.68 -25.45
CA GLY A 258 8.81 7.69 -24.86
C GLY A 258 7.91 6.57 -25.35
N ILE A 259 6.60 6.76 -25.19
CA ILE A 259 5.55 5.82 -25.56
C ILE A 259 4.46 6.54 -26.37
N SER A 260 3.74 5.79 -27.19
CA SER A 260 2.63 6.28 -28.02
C SER A 260 1.33 5.55 -27.67
N GLU A 261 0.20 6.15 -28.01
CA GLU A 261 -1.11 5.50 -27.86
C GLU A 261 -1.15 4.21 -28.70
N GLY A 262 -1.60 3.12 -28.08
CA GLY A 262 -1.61 1.78 -28.67
C GLY A 262 -0.39 0.92 -28.35
N ASP A 263 0.71 1.51 -27.84
CA ASP A 263 1.87 0.73 -27.42
C ASP A 263 1.53 -0.22 -26.27
N PHE A 264 2.14 -1.40 -26.30
CA PHE A 264 2.06 -2.33 -25.17
C PHE A 264 2.86 -1.80 -23.99
N THR A 265 2.25 -1.84 -22.81
CA THR A 265 2.92 -1.52 -21.54
C THR A 265 2.65 -2.59 -20.48
N MET A 266 3.60 -2.72 -19.56
CA MET A 266 3.52 -3.67 -18.46
C MET A 266 4.06 -3.02 -17.18
N VAL A 267 3.33 -3.17 -16.09
CA VAL A 267 3.81 -2.86 -14.73
C VAL A 267 4.26 -4.16 -14.08
N TYR A 268 5.53 -4.24 -13.71
CA TYR A 268 6.13 -5.40 -13.10
C TYR A 268 6.75 -5.00 -11.76
N GLY A 269 6.11 -5.38 -10.65
CA GLY A 269 6.54 -4.90 -9.34
C GLY A 269 5.79 -5.51 -8.17
N PHE A 270 5.96 -4.87 -7.02
CA PHE A 270 5.46 -5.32 -5.72
C PHE A 270 4.31 -4.43 -5.24
N PRO A 271 3.08 -4.61 -5.74
CA PRO A 271 1.92 -3.84 -5.29
C PRO A 271 1.66 -4.09 -3.80
N GLY A 272 1.26 -3.07 -3.06
CA GLY A 272 1.07 -3.12 -1.63
C GLY A 272 -0.01 -4.12 -1.22
N ARG A 273 -1.24 -3.66 -1.05
CA ARG A 273 -2.39 -4.49 -0.67
C ARG A 273 -3.65 -4.04 -1.40
N THR A 274 -4.42 -5.01 -1.91
CA THR A 274 -5.78 -4.81 -2.42
C THR A 274 -6.76 -5.70 -1.67
N ASN A 275 -8.06 -5.43 -1.84
CA ASN A 275 -9.15 -6.19 -1.26
C ASN A 275 -10.29 -6.27 -2.29
N GLU A 276 -10.05 -6.93 -3.40
CA GLU A 276 -11.00 -7.10 -4.52
C GLU A 276 -12.25 -7.87 -4.10
N TYR A 277 -12.06 -8.93 -3.33
CA TYR A 277 -13.09 -9.95 -3.07
C TYR A 277 -13.81 -9.74 -1.75
N LEU A 278 -13.80 -8.52 -1.20
CA LEU A 278 -14.55 -8.22 0.03
C LEU A 278 -16.07 -8.31 -0.20
N PHE A 279 -16.78 -8.69 0.86
CA PHE A 279 -18.22 -8.67 0.95
C PHE A 279 -18.77 -7.23 0.93
N SER A 280 -20.01 -7.04 0.43
CA SER A 280 -20.58 -5.69 0.23
C SER A 280 -20.64 -4.84 1.50
N ASP A 281 -20.92 -5.43 2.67
CA ASP A 281 -20.97 -4.70 3.94
C ASP A 281 -19.60 -4.18 4.36
N ALA A 282 -18.50 -4.92 4.08
CA ALA A 282 -17.15 -4.43 4.30
C ALA A 282 -16.82 -3.22 3.41
N VAL A 283 -17.24 -3.27 2.15
CA VAL A 283 -17.05 -2.16 1.19
C VAL A 283 -17.89 -0.95 1.60
N LYS A 284 -19.13 -1.18 2.04
CA LYS A 284 -20.02 -0.14 2.57
C LYS A 284 -19.43 0.53 3.80
N TYR A 285 -18.99 -0.24 4.79
CA TYR A 285 -18.31 0.29 5.99
C TYR A 285 -17.10 1.14 5.61
N THR A 286 -16.25 0.64 4.71
CA THR A 286 -15.05 1.35 4.25
C THR A 286 -15.41 2.70 3.61
N ALA A 287 -16.36 2.72 2.67
CA ALA A 287 -16.67 3.92 1.89
C ALA A 287 -17.49 4.97 2.67
N LEU A 288 -18.43 4.53 3.50
CA LEU A 288 -19.44 5.41 4.12
C LEU A 288 -19.13 5.75 5.58
N ILE A 289 -18.30 4.95 6.27
CA ILE A 289 -18.02 5.13 7.71
C ILE A 289 -16.52 5.33 7.93
N SER A 290 -15.70 4.31 7.71
CA SER A 290 -14.28 4.33 8.04
C SER A 290 -13.51 5.44 7.32
N ASN A 291 -13.61 5.50 5.99
CA ASN A 291 -12.87 6.51 5.21
C ASN A 291 -13.27 7.95 5.56
N PRO A 292 -14.56 8.34 5.66
CA PRO A 292 -14.92 9.69 6.07
C PRO A 292 -14.32 10.12 7.42
N HIS A 293 -14.37 9.25 8.43
CA HIS A 293 -13.80 9.53 9.75
C HIS A 293 -12.28 9.65 9.72
N LYS A 294 -11.58 8.72 9.04
CA LYS A 294 -10.12 8.76 8.90
C LYS A 294 -9.65 9.97 8.09
N ILE A 295 -10.38 10.34 7.03
CA ILE A 295 -10.11 11.56 6.25
C ILE A 295 -10.21 12.79 7.16
N ALA A 296 -11.28 12.91 7.95
CA ALA A 296 -11.44 14.04 8.87
C ALA A 296 -10.30 14.14 9.90
N LEU A 297 -9.90 13.02 10.52
CA LEU A 297 -8.80 12.98 11.48
C LEU A 297 -7.45 13.36 10.85
N ARG A 298 -7.18 12.87 9.64
CA ARG A 298 -5.94 13.21 8.93
C ARG A 298 -5.95 14.64 8.40
N THR A 299 -7.11 15.20 8.03
CA THR A 299 -7.23 16.62 7.69
C THR A 299 -6.76 17.49 8.84
N LEU A 300 -7.24 17.24 10.07
CA LEU A 300 -6.79 17.98 11.25
C LEU A 300 -5.25 17.94 11.41
N ARG A 301 -4.65 16.75 11.27
CA ARG A 301 -3.19 16.59 11.37
C ARG A 301 -2.44 17.32 10.26
N LEU A 302 -2.91 17.21 9.04
CA LEU A 302 -2.27 17.82 7.87
C LEU A 302 -2.33 19.35 7.94
N ASP A 303 -3.47 19.91 8.34
CA ASP A 303 -3.62 21.36 8.47
C ASP A 303 -2.66 21.92 9.52
N ILE A 304 -2.57 21.26 10.70
CA ILE A 304 -1.61 21.61 11.75
C ILE A 304 -0.18 21.50 11.23
N GLN A 305 0.20 20.39 10.60
CA GLN A 305 1.57 20.20 10.10
C GLN A 305 1.91 21.26 9.05
N LYS A 306 1.02 21.53 8.10
CA LYS A 306 1.22 22.54 7.04
C LYS A 306 1.40 23.94 7.61
N GLU A 307 0.64 24.32 8.63
CA GLU A 307 0.77 25.62 9.27
C GLU A 307 2.22 25.87 9.78
N TYR A 308 2.81 24.89 10.45
CA TYR A 308 4.16 25.01 10.99
C TYR A 308 5.23 24.84 9.91
N MET A 309 5.06 23.91 8.99
CA MET A 309 5.99 23.65 7.91
C MET A 309 6.15 24.86 6.95
N ASN A 310 5.06 25.61 6.73
CA ASN A 310 5.10 26.81 5.88
C ASN A 310 5.83 27.99 6.53
N LYS A 311 5.91 28.01 7.87
CA LYS A 311 6.54 29.10 8.63
C LYS A 311 8.04 28.89 8.86
N ASP A 312 8.51 27.64 8.84
CA ASP A 312 9.88 27.30 9.24
C ASP A 312 10.45 26.17 8.36
N ARG A 313 11.56 26.46 7.68
CA ARG A 313 12.27 25.51 6.80
C ARG A 313 12.79 24.28 7.57
N ALA A 314 13.31 24.46 8.79
CA ALA A 314 13.81 23.35 9.59
C ALA A 314 12.67 22.41 10.02
N ILE A 315 11.50 22.97 10.40
CA ILE A 315 10.31 22.19 10.72
C ILE A 315 9.81 21.44 9.47
N ARG A 316 9.83 22.10 8.31
CA ARG A 316 9.46 21.47 7.05
C ARG A 316 10.33 20.25 6.76
N ILE A 317 11.65 20.34 6.90
CA ILE A 317 12.56 19.20 6.71
C ILE A 317 12.23 18.07 7.70
N LYS A 318 12.02 18.37 8.98
CA LYS A 318 11.67 17.38 10.00
C LYS A 318 10.37 16.62 9.70
N TYR A 319 9.36 17.32 9.19
CA TYR A 319 8.02 16.77 8.99
C TYR A 319 7.73 16.29 7.57
N ALA A 320 8.62 16.52 6.62
CA ALA A 320 8.41 16.20 5.21
C ALA A 320 7.94 14.75 4.98
N SER A 321 8.67 13.76 5.50
CA SER A 321 8.31 12.34 5.35
C SER A 321 7.06 11.95 6.15
N LYS A 322 6.87 12.51 7.35
CA LYS A 322 5.66 12.27 8.17
C LYS A 322 4.42 12.80 7.48
N ASN A 323 4.48 14.03 6.96
CA ASN A 323 3.40 14.67 6.23
C ASN A 323 3.05 13.87 4.96
N ALA A 324 4.06 13.48 4.17
CA ALA A 324 3.85 12.65 2.99
C ALA A 324 3.17 11.30 3.31
N GLY A 325 3.55 10.65 4.42
CA GLY A 325 2.91 9.40 4.87
C GLY A 325 1.45 9.58 5.31
N VAL A 326 1.13 10.70 5.96
CA VAL A 326 -0.25 11.02 6.37
C VAL A 326 -1.12 11.35 5.16
N SER A 327 -0.62 12.19 4.24
CA SER A 327 -1.37 12.69 3.10
C SER A 327 -1.62 11.62 2.04
N ASN A 328 -0.69 10.70 1.82
CA ASN A 328 -0.85 9.63 0.82
C ASN A 328 -2.09 8.77 1.07
N ALA A 329 -2.30 8.28 2.29
CA ALA A 329 -3.48 7.51 2.62
C ALA A 329 -4.76 8.39 2.70
N TRP A 330 -4.64 9.61 3.21
CA TRP A 330 -5.74 10.59 3.23
C TRP A 330 -6.30 10.83 1.83
N LYS A 331 -5.45 11.06 0.85
CA LYS A 331 -5.87 11.28 -0.54
C LYS A 331 -6.39 10.00 -1.19
N LYS A 332 -5.75 8.85 -0.91
CA LYS A 332 -6.22 7.54 -1.39
C LYS A 332 -7.65 7.26 -0.93
N TRP A 333 -7.97 7.47 0.36
CA TRP A 333 -9.30 7.20 0.90
C TRP A 333 -10.37 8.10 0.30
N GLN A 334 -10.05 9.37 -0.03
CA GLN A 334 -10.99 10.26 -0.76
C GLN A 334 -11.32 9.70 -2.14
N GLY A 335 -10.29 9.29 -2.90
CA GLY A 335 -10.47 8.70 -4.22
C GLY A 335 -11.20 7.35 -4.17
N GLU A 336 -10.87 6.51 -3.19
CA GLU A 336 -11.49 5.21 -2.96
C GLU A 336 -12.99 5.33 -2.64
N ALA A 337 -13.38 6.16 -1.68
CA ALA A 337 -14.79 6.38 -1.34
C ALA A 337 -15.58 6.94 -2.54
N LYS A 338 -15.03 7.94 -3.23
CA LYS A 338 -15.64 8.50 -4.44
C LYS A 338 -15.78 7.47 -5.57
N GLY A 339 -14.75 6.65 -5.79
CA GLY A 339 -14.72 5.61 -6.81
C GLY A 339 -15.73 4.50 -6.54
N ILE A 340 -15.79 3.99 -5.32
CA ILE A 340 -16.74 2.95 -4.88
C ILE A 340 -18.18 3.39 -5.15
N LEU A 341 -18.52 4.64 -4.77
CA LEU A 341 -19.87 5.18 -4.98
C LEU A 341 -20.18 5.42 -6.47
N LYS A 342 -19.23 6.02 -7.22
CA LYS A 342 -19.41 6.30 -8.65
C LYS A 342 -19.60 5.03 -9.47
N MET A 343 -18.86 3.97 -9.14
CA MET A 343 -18.95 2.68 -9.84
C MET A 343 -20.09 1.79 -9.32
N ARG A 344 -20.86 2.23 -8.33
CA ARG A 344 -21.91 1.45 -7.69
C ARG A 344 -21.37 0.08 -7.21
N ALA A 345 -20.14 0.09 -6.64
CA ALA A 345 -19.46 -1.15 -6.29
C ALA A 345 -20.19 -1.93 -5.17
N ILE A 346 -20.87 -1.20 -4.27
CA ILE A 346 -21.65 -1.83 -3.19
C ILE A 346 -22.83 -2.60 -3.79
N GLU A 347 -23.64 -1.96 -4.63
CA GLU A 347 -24.81 -2.55 -5.26
C GLU A 347 -24.43 -3.70 -6.20
N ASN A 348 -23.36 -3.54 -6.99
CA ASN A 348 -22.86 -4.60 -7.86
C ASN A 348 -22.45 -5.86 -7.08
N LYS A 349 -21.85 -5.68 -5.89
CA LYS A 349 -21.51 -6.79 -5.00
C LYS A 349 -22.76 -7.42 -4.40
N GLN A 350 -23.73 -6.63 -3.96
CA GLN A 350 -25.02 -7.14 -3.44
C GLN A 350 -25.78 -7.94 -4.50
N ASP A 351 -25.80 -7.49 -5.75
CA ASP A 351 -26.39 -8.20 -6.88
C ASP A 351 -25.69 -9.55 -7.15
N PHE A 352 -24.35 -9.56 -7.00
CA PHE A 352 -23.57 -10.79 -7.11
C PHE A 352 -23.86 -11.74 -5.93
N GLU A 353 -23.86 -11.22 -4.71
CA GLU A 353 -24.13 -11.97 -3.47
C GLU A 353 -25.50 -12.62 -3.50
N ALA A 354 -26.54 -11.95 -3.99
CA ALA A 354 -27.87 -12.53 -4.15
C ALA A 354 -27.89 -13.71 -5.16
N LYS A 355 -27.12 -13.62 -6.26
CA LYS A 355 -26.97 -14.71 -7.23
C LYS A 355 -26.16 -15.87 -6.66
N PHE A 356 -25.12 -15.56 -5.91
CA PHE A 356 -24.29 -16.55 -5.22
C PHE A 356 -25.09 -17.31 -4.17
N ASP A 357 -25.84 -16.60 -3.34
CA ASP A 357 -26.68 -17.18 -2.29
C ASP A 357 -27.68 -18.19 -2.86
N LYS A 358 -28.37 -17.80 -3.93
CA LYS A 358 -29.27 -18.72 -4.66
C LYS A 358 -28.56 -19.95 -5.23
N TRP A 359 -27.33 -19.80 -5.75
CA TRP A 359 -26.53 -20.93 -6.24
C TRP A 359 -26.04 -21.81 -5.09
N ALA A 360 -25.85 -21.23 -3.91
CA ALA A 360 -25.36 -21.90 -2.71
C ALA A 360 -26.41 -22.76 -2.02
N GLU A 361 -27.70 -22.60 -2.35
CA GLU A 361 -28.81 -23.41 -1.78
C GLU A 361 -28.51 -24.91 -1.87
N GLY A 362 -28.61 -25.61 -0.74
CA GLY A 362 -28.30 -27.05 -0.62
C GLY A 362 -26.82 -27.42 -0.69
N LYS A 363 -25.90 -26.45 -0.74
CA LYS A 363 -24.47 -26.70 -0.65
C LYS A 363 -23.97 -26.35 0.76
N ALA A 364 -23.88 -27.37 1.62
CA ALA A 364 -23.58 -27.21 3.05
C ALA A 364 -22.37 -26.28 3.37
N GLU A 365 -21.44 -26.16 2.46
CA GLU A 365 -20.25 -25.31 2.65
C GLU A 365 -20.50 -23.81 2.42
N TYR A 366 -21.50 -23.48 1.60
CA TYR A 366 -21.79 -22.11 1.16
C TYR A 366 -23.15 -21.61 1.63
N GLU A 367 -24.02 -22.54 2.08
CA GLU A 367 -25.35 -22.21 2.56
C GLU A 367 -25.27 -21.24 3.76
N ASN A 368 -26.11 -20.20 3.73
CA ASN A 368 -26.20 -19.16 4.76
C ASN A 368 -24.93 -18.26 4.91
N LEU A 369 -23.92 -18.36 4.02
CA LEU A 369 -22.72 -17.50 4.08
C LEU A 369 -23.09 -16.03 4.00
N VAL A 370 -24.00 -15.66 3.10
CA VAL A 370 -24.38 -14.26 2.86
C VAL A 370 -25.04 -13.65 4.10
N GLU A 371 -25.97 -14.36 4.73
CA GLU A 371 -26.64 -13.90 5.94
C GLU A 371 -25.64 -13.78 7.11
N ARG A 372 -24.77 -14.78 7.26
CA ARG A 372 -23.77 -14.78 8.34
C ARG A 372 -22.76 -13.64 8.20
N PHE A 373 -22.33 -13.28 6.98
CA PHE A 373 -21.52 -12.08 6.75
C PHE A 373 -22.20 -10.81 7.26
N LYS A 374 -23.48 -10.61 6.94
CA LYS A 374 -24.26 -9.44 7.40
C LYS A 374 -24.31 -9.34 8.92
N GLU A 375 -24.60 -10.45 9.60
CA GLU A 375 -24.63 -10.50 11.07
C GLU A 375 -23.28 -10.12 11.69
N LEU A 376 -22.19 -10.67 11.14
CA LEU A 376 -20.85 -10.41 11.66
C LEU A 376 -20.43 -8.96 11.44
N TYR A 377 -20.69 -8.39 10.26
CA TYR A 377 -20.39 -6.99 10.01
C TYR A 377 -21.24 -6.05 10.84
N ALA A 378 -22.52 -6.32 11.05
CA ALA A 378 -23.38 -5.57 11.96
C ALA A 378 -22.85 -5.59 13.40
N THR A 379 -22.32 -6.74 13.85
CA THR A 379 -21.74 -6.90 15.20
C THR A 379 -20.52 -6.01 15.44
N ILE A 380 -19.67 -5.82 14.43
CA ILE A 380 -18.38 -5.12 14.59
C ILE A 380 -18.37 -3.70 14.04
N GLU A 381 -19.42 -3.18 13.45
CA GLU A 381 -19.44 -1.86 12.81
C GLU A 381 -18.99 -0.76 13.76
N GLU A 382 -19.64 -0.60 14.93
CA GLU A 382 -19.27 0.41 15.93
C GLU A 382 -17.87 0.16 16.50
N LEU A 383 -17.52 -1.11 16.76
CA LEU A 383 -16.22 -1.47 17.34
C LEU A 383 -15.06 -1.21 16.35
N SER A 384 -15.30 -1.40 15.06
CA SER A 384 -14.34 -1.08 14.00
C SER A 384 -14.07 0.42 13.91
N LEU A 385 -15.10 1.25 14.11
CA LEU A 385 -14.92 2.70 14.22
C LEU A 385 -14.09 3.09 15.45
N VAL A 386 -14.32 2.44 16.61
CA VAL A 386 -13.49 2.64 17.81
C VAL A 386 -12.02 2.28 17.51
N GLN A 387 -11.77 1.19 16.78
CA GLN A 387 -10.42 0.80 16.35
C GLN A 387 -9.77 1.84 15.43
N ASP A 388 -10.53 2.40 14.47
CA ASP A 388 -10.05 3.48 13.61
C ASP A 388 -9.61 4.70 14.44
N TYR A 389 -10.40 5.10 15.44
CA TYR A 389 -10.05 6.23 16.34
C TYR A 389 -8.91 5.88 17.29
N GLN A 390 -8.81 4.65 17.77
CA GLN A 390 -7.65 4.21 18.56
C GLN A 390 -6.35 4.42 17.78
N THR A 391 -6.38 4.13 16.48
CA THR A 391 -5.20 4.22 15.60
C THR A 391 -4.95 5.65 15.11
N GLU A 392 -5.97 6.31 14.54
CA GLU A 392 -5.84 7.57 13.82
C GLU A 392 -5.99 8.82 14.71
N ALA A 393 -6.47 8.64 15.95
CA ALA A 393 -6.57 9.74 16.93
C ALA A 393 -5.68 9.50 18.15
N LEU A 394 -5.98 8.49 18.99
CA LEU A 394 -5.31 8.34 20.28
C LEU A 394 -3.82 7.98 20.11
N ASN A 395 -3.51 6.98 19.28
CA ASN A 395 -2.14 6.53 19.01
C ASN A 395 -1.43 7.36 17.92
N ALA A 396 -2.09 8.33 17.30
CA ALA A 396 -1.49 9.19 16.29
C ALA A 396 -0.67 10.35 16.86
N VAL A 397 -0.83 10.64 18.15
CA VAL A 397 -0.02 11.62 18.90
C VAL A 397 1.37 11.04 19.13
N GLU A 398 2.39 11.75 18.63
CA GLU A 398 3.76 11.21 18.56
C GLU A 398 4.36 10.92 19.93
N LEU A 399 4.24 11.86 20.88
CA LEU A 399 4.75 11.72 22.24
C LEU A 399 4.14 10.52 22.98
N ILE A 400 2.82 10.37 22.86
CA ILE A 400 2.08 9.28 23.50
C ILE A 400 2.54 7.92 22.96
N SER A 401 2.61 7.78 21.65
CA SER A 401 3.08 6.55 21.01
C SER A 401 4.54 6.25 21.31
N PHE A 402 5.40 7.26 21.36
CA PHE A 402 6.81 7.11 21.70
C PHE A 402 7.01 6.66 23.15
N ALA A 403 6.37 7.34 24.10
CA ALA A 403 6.43 7.01 25.51
C ALA A 403 5.87 5.60 25.80
N GLY A 404 4.72 5.27 25.21
CA GLY A 404 4.05 3.98 25.41
C GLY A 404 4.79 2.78 24.83
N ARG A 405 5.68 3.00 23.85
CA ARG A 405 6.55 1.95 23.25
C ARG A 405 7.92 1.85 23.93
N GLY A 406 8.10 2.46 25.11
CA GLY A 406 9.32 2.39 25.90
C GLY A 406 10.47 3.21 25.29
N GLN A 407 10.16 4.30 24.59
CA GLN A 407 11.12 5.29 24.07
C GLN A 407 12.21 4.70 23.15
N ARG A 408 11.87 3.64 22.43
CA ARG A 408 12.81 3.01 21.48
C ARG A 408 13.09 3.93 20.30
N GLY A 409 14.37 4.09 19.95
CA GLY A 409 14.81 4.96 18.85
C GLY A 409 14.73 6.45 19.21
N ALA A 410 15.05 6.83 20.46
CA ALA A 410 14.97 8.19 20.98
C ALA A 410 15.74 9.21 20.13
N GLU A 411 16.95 8.87 19.67
CA GLU A 411 17.76 9.76 18.83
C GLU A 411 16.99 10.16 17.56
N ARG A 412 16.44 9.17 16.84
CA ARG A 412 15.66 9.43 15.63
C ARG A 412 14.37 10.20 15.93
N PHE A 413 13.69 9.86 17.05
CA PHE A 413 12.46 10.53 17.46
C PHE A 413 12.70 12.01 17.66
N TYR A 414 13.69 12.39 18.50
CA TYR A 414 13.98 13.80 18.82
C TYR A 414 14.55 14.57 17.63
N LYS A 415 15.24 13.92 16.69
CA LYS A 415 15.70 14.55 15.46
C LYS A 415 14.54 15.16 14.67
N ASP A 416 13.43 14.42 14.57
CA ASP A 416 12.29 14.77 13.70
C ASP A 416 11.05 15.23 14.51
N TYR A 417 11.18 15.45 15.82
CA TYR A 417 10.07 15.84 16.68
C TYR A 417 9.93 17.36 16.79
N HIS A 418 8.67 17.84 16.80
CA HIS A 418 8.34 19.22 17.07
C HIS A 418 7.11 19.30 17.99
N MET A 419 7.36 19.58 19.28
CA MET A 419 6.35 19.57 20.34
C MET A 419 5.09 20.41 20.03
N PRO A 420 5.18 21.66 19.49
CA PRO A 420 3.98 22.45 19.19
C PRO A 420 3.01 21.79 18.22
N ILE A 421 3.54 21.09 17.19
CA ILE A 421 2.70 20.31 16.25
C ILE A 421 2.01 19.16 16.97
N ASP A 422 2.73 18.45 17.82
CA ASP A 422 2.19 17.28 18.53
C ASP A 422 1.14 17.68 19.58
N LYS A 423 1.38 18.77 20.29
CA LYS A 423 0.40 19.37 21.22
C LYS A 423 -0.89 19.79 20.52
N ALA A 424 -0.78 20.52 19.41
CA ALA A 424 -1.95 20.91 18.62
C ALA A 424 -2.71 19.69 18.07
N SER A 425 -1.96 18.66 17.63
CA SER A 425 -2.52 17.39 17.17
C SER A 425 -3.24 16.65 18.30
N PHE A 426 -2.66 16.60 19.50
CA PHE A 426 -3.32 16.02 20.67
C PHE A 426 -4.68 16.67 20.92
N VAL A 427 -4.72 18.00 20.98
CA VAL A 427 -5.96 18.73 21.26
C VAL A 427 -7.01 18.45 20.19
N ALA A 428 -6.65 18.55 18.90
CA ALA A 428 -7.59 18.35 17.81
C ALA A 428 -8.12 16.90 17.76
N LEU A 429 -7.25 15.91 17.86
CA LEU A 429 -7.61 14.50 17.73
C LEU A 429 -8.37 13.96 18.93
N TYR A 430 -8.00 14.38 20.16
CA TYR A 430 -8.69 13.93 21.36
C TYR A 430 -10.08 14.58 21.49
N ASN A 431 -10.27 15.81 21.03
CA ASN A 431 -11.59 16.43 20.90
C ASN A 431 -12.44 15.68 19.85
N ALA A 432 -11.85 15.32 18.71
CA ALA A 432 -12.55 14.53 17.69
C ALA A 432 -12.96 13.14 18.22
N TYR A 433 -12.08 12.45 18.95
CA TYR A 433 -12.39 11.19 19.63
C TYR A 433 -13.54 11.37 20.64
N ASN A 434 -13.47 12.40 21.49
CA ASN A 434 -14.50 12.66 22.48
C ASN A 434 -15.87 12.93 21.85
N LYS A 435 -15.90 13.63 20.72
CA LYS A 435 -17.13 13.97 19.99
C LYS A 435 -17.76 12.76 19.28
N ASN A 436 -16.95 11.92 18.64
CA ASN A 436 -17.46 10.95 17.68
C ASN A 436 -17.55 9.51 18.22
N ILE A 437 -16.88 9.19 19.32
CA ILE A 437 -16.98 7.86 19.94
C ILE A 437 -17.99 7.90 21.08
N ALA A 438 -18.90 6.94 21.07
CA ALA A 438 -19.92 6.81 22.12
C ALA A 438 -19.29 6.55 23.49
N ASP A 439 -19.87 7.12 24.56
CA ASP A 439 -19.33 7.05 25.92
C ASP A 439 -19.13 5.64 26.46
N LYS A 440 -19.95 4.69 26.01
CA LYS A 440 -19.82 3.26 26.38
C LYS A 440 -18.50 2.63 25.92
N TYR A 441 -17.84 3.22 24.91
CA TYR A 441 -16.57 2.72 24.34
C TYR A 441 -15.35 3.56 24.74
N LYS A 442 -15.53 4.63 25.51
CA LYS A 442 -14.42 5.44 26.00
C LYS A 442 -13.80 4.81 27.25
N ALA A 443 -12.49 4.75 27.31
CA ALA A 443 -11.76 4.31 28.51
C ALA A 443 -12.16 5.15 29.73
N PRO A 444 -12.38 4.55 30.91
CA PRO A 444 -12.66 5.31 32.16
C PRO A 444 -11.61 6.38 32.42
N TYR A 445 -10.34 6.04 32.27
CA TYR A 445 -9.22 6.97 32.38
C TYR A 445 -9.37 8.23 31.52
N PHE A 446 -9.82 8.09 30.28
CA PHE A 446 -10.06 9.25 29.40
C PHE A 446 -11.11 10.21 30.01
N LYS A 447 -12.20 9.66 30.52
CA LYS A 447 -13.28 10.43 31.15
C LYS A 447 -12.81 11.12 32.45
N GLU A 448 -12.05 10.41 33.27
CA GLU A 448 -11.45 10.92 34.49
C GLU A 448 -10.49 12.09 34.24
N GLN A 449 -9.62 11.96 33.22
CA GLN A 449 -8.71 13.03 32.82
C GLN A 449 -9.49 14.25 32.31
N LEU A 450 -10.52 14.03 31.47
CA LEU A 450 -11.35 15.11 30.96
C LEU A 450 -12.07 15.85 32.12
N GLN A 451 -12.57 15.11 33.09
CA GLN A 451 -13.18 15.71 34.31
C GLN A 451 -12.14 16.46 35.15
N LYS A 452 -10.95 15.89 35.36
CA LYS A 452 -9.86 16.49 36.17
C LYS A 452 -9.38 17.81 35.60
N TYR A 453 -9.20 17.90 34.28
CA TYR A 453 -8.64 19.08 33.60
C TYR A 453 -9.73 20.03 33.06
N GLY A 454 -10.97 19.60 32.98
CA GLY A 454 -12.10 20.37 32.45
C GLY A 454 -12.17 20.45 30.94
N SER A 455 -11.03 20.31 30.22
CA SER A 455 -10.98 20.28 28.75
C SER A 455 -9.76 19.51 28.24
N VAL A 456 -9.80 19.11 26.97
CA VAL A 456 -8.66 18.48 26.28
C VAL A 456 -7.50 19.46 26.15
N GLU A 457 -7.77 20.75 25.95
CA GLU A 457 -6.77 21.82 25.89
C GLU A 457 -6.00 21.95 27.22
N ALA A 458 -6.71 21.98 28.32
CA ALA A 458 -6.08 22.07 29.67
C ALA A 458 -5.29 20.80 29.98
N TRP A 459 -5.79 19.63 29.60
CA TRP A 459 -5.06 18.37 29.70
C TRP A 459 -3.79 18.37 28.82
N GLY A 460 -3.88 18.86 27.56
CA GLY A 460 -2.74 19.04 26.69
C GLY A 460 -1.70 20.01 27.28
N ASN A 461 -2.12 21.10 27.94
CA ASN A 461 -1.20 22.02 28.62
C ASN A 461 -0.42 21.35 29.75
N ALA A 462 -1.04 20.41 30.48
CA ALA A 462 -0.37 19.66 31.52
C ALA A 462 0.58 18.58 31.00
N LEU A 463 0.29 18.02 29.81
CA LEU A 463 1.11 17.03 29.15
C LEU A 463 2.33 17.65 28.44
N PHE A 464 2.13 18.71 27.67
CA PHE A 464 3.12 19.37 26.81
C PHE A 464 3.67 20.64 27.46
N THR A 465 4.38 20.49 28.57
CA THR A 465 5.15 21.57 29.24
C THR A 465 6.51 21.75 28.52
N GLU A 466 7.36 22.69 28.98
CA GLU A 466 8.72 22.88 28.44
C GLU A 466 9.51 21.57 28.38
N GLN A 467 9.34 20.71 29.37
CA GLN A 467 9.79 19.32 29.36
C GLN A 467 8.54 18.44 29.36
N PRO A 468 8.21 17.81 28.21
CA PRO A 468 7.01 16.99 28.09
C PRO A 468 6.91 15.92 29.18
N ASN A 469 5.73 15.75 29.74
CA ASN A 469 5.50 14.76 30.79
C ASN A 469 5.42 13.34 30.19
N MET A 470 6.59 12.70 30.11
CA MET A 470 6.74 11.36 29.53
C MET A 470 5.99 10.28 30.31
N GLU A 471 5.90 10.41 31.64
CA GLU A 471 5.17 9.48 32.51
C GLU A 471 3.67 9.56 32.23
N MET A 472 3.11 10.76 32.16
CA MET A 472 1.72 10.97 31.76
C MET A 472 1.45 10.47 30.35
N ALA A 473 2.35 10.70 29.40
CA ALA A 473 2.22 10.21 28.02
C ALA A 473 2.17 8.67 27.97
N ALA A 474 3.06 8.01 28.71
CA ALA A 474 3.08 6.55 28.81
C ALA A 474 1.81 6.00 29.47
N GLU A 475 1.31 6.69 30.51
CA GLU A 475 0.08 6.29 31.20
C GLU A 475 -1.16 6.45 30.29
N ILE A 476 -1.27 7.55 29.55
CA ILE A 476 -2.33 7.74 28.54
C ILE A 476 -2.33 6.57 27.55
N TYR A 477 -1.14 6.26 26.97
CA TYR A 477 -1.01 5.15 26.04
C TYR A 477 -1.46 3.83 26.66
N LYS A 478 -0.93 3.52 27.85
CA LYS A 478 -1.21 2.29 28.57
C LYS A 478 -2.70 2.13 28.84
N GLN A 479 -3.33 3.10 29.48
CA GLN A 479 -4.72 3.03 29.92
C GLN A 479 -5.71 2.94 28.75
N THR A 480 -5.48 3.70 27.68
CA THR A 480 -6.35 3.65 26.50
C THR A 480 -6.19 2.35 25.72
N ASN A 481 -4.96 1.84 25.56
CA ASN A 481 -4.71 0.58 24.85
C ASN A 481 -5.12 -0.65 25.69
N ASP A 482 -4.91 -0.64 27.00
CA ASP A 482 -5.34 -1.75 27.87
C ASP A 482 -6.88 -1.85 27.92
N TYR A 483 -7.57 -0.71 27.98
CA TYR A 483 -9.03 -0.70 27.86
C TYR A 483 -9.50 -1.26 26.49
N PHE A 484 -8.90 -0.81 25.39
CA PHE A 484 -9.19 -1.31 24.06
C PHE A 484 -8.98 -2.83 23.98
N LYS A 485 -7.84 -3.32 24.45
CA LYS A 485 -7.50 -4.75 24.45
C LYS A 485 -8.46 -5.59 25.29
N ALA A 486 -8.92 -5.05 26.43
CA ALA A 486 -9.80 -5.79 27.33
C ALA A 486 -11.27 -5.79 26.87
N ASN A 487 -11.76 -4.70 26.27
CA ASN A 487 -13.19 -4.48 26.07
C ASN A 487 -13.63 -4.44 24.60
N ILE A 488 -12.73 -4.13 23.67
CA ILE A 488 -13.05 -3.96 22.24
C ILE A 488 -12.42 -5.06 21.39
N ALA A 489 -11.11 -5.26 21.55
CA ALA A 489 -10.34 -6.21 20.74
C ALA A 489 -10.87 -7.64 20.80
N PRO A 490 -11.34 -8.22 21.93
CA PRO A 490 -11.79 -9.61 21.97
C PRO A 490 -12.94 -9.91 21.01
N THR A 491 -13.94 -9.02 20.93
CA THR A 491 -15.05 -9.17 19.99
C THR A 491 -14.59 -9.02 18.55
N LEU A 492 -13.76 -8.01 18.25
CA LEU A 492 -13.19 -7.84 16.91
C LEU A 492 -12.35 -9.05 16.49
N GLU A 493 -11.52 -9.58 17.37
CA GLU A 493 -10.69 -10.75 17.10
C GLU A 493 -11.52 -12.01 16.84
N ALA A 494 -12.56 -12.24 17.66
CA ALA A 494 -13.45 -13.38 17.49
C ALA A 494 -14.18 -13.33 16.14
N VAL A 495 -14.77 -12.17 15.81
CA VAL A 495 -15.48 -11.97 14.53
C VAL A 495 -14.50 -12.04 13.35
N ASN A 496 -13.33 -11.42 13.45
CA ASN A 496 -12.32 -11.45 12.37
C ASN A 496 -11.79 -12.88 12.12
N LYS A 497 -11.68 -13.73 13.14
CA LYS A 497 -11.35 -15.15 12.96
C LYS A 497 -12.43 -15.87 12.16
N GLU A 498 -13.69 -15.65 12.49
CA GLU A 498 -14.81 -16.24 11.75
C GLU A 498 -14.88 -15.70 10.32
N LEU A 499 -14.74 -14.37 10.13
CA LEU A 499 -14.67 -13.75 8.80
C LEU A 499 -13.53 -14.33 7.95
N ALA A 500 -12.38 -14.64 8.52
CA ALA A 500 -11.26 -15.24 7.78
C ALA A 500 -11.60 -16.63 7.23
N ILE A 501 -12.34 -17.44 8.00
CA ILE A 501 -12.85 -18.75 7.58
C ILE A 501 -13.85 -18.56 6.45
N MET A 502 -14.78 -17.64 6.64
CA MET A 502 -15.85 -17.37 5.67
C MET A 502 -15.32 -16.80 4.36
N TYR A 503 -14.35 -15.88 4.41
CA TYR A 503 -13.70 -15.37 3.19
C TYR A 503 -12.96 -16.45 2.42
N ARG A 504 -12.37 -17.42 3.09
CA ARG A 504 -11.76 -18.57 2.42
C ARG A 504 -12.82 -19.41 1.69
N ALA A 505 -13.93 -19.73 2.34
CA ALA A 505 -15.04 -20.43 1.72
C ALA A 505 -15.68 -19.60 0.58
N TYR A 506 -15.97 -18.33 0.83
CA TYR A 506 -16.55 -17.41 -0.14
C TYR A 506 -15.67 -17.25 -1.40
N MET A 507 -14.35 -17.12 -1.23
CA MET A 507 -13.43 -17.01 -2.37
C MET A 507 -13.44 -18.29 -3.21
N ARG A 508 -13.43 -19.47 -2.59
CA ARG A 508 -13.54 -20.74 -3.30
C ARG A 508 -14.91 -20.86 -3.99
N GLY A 509 -15.98 -20.53 -3.29
CA GLY A 509 -17.33 -20.54 -3.83
C GLY A 509 -17.51 -19.60 -5.02
N GLN A 510 -16.87 -18.41 -5.02
CA GLN A 510 -16.87 -17.50 -6.19
C GLN A 510 -16.22 -18.15 -7.41
N MET A 511 -15.11 -18.87 -7.24
CA MET A 511 -14.44 -19.58 -8.34
C MET A 511 -15.31 -20.70 -8.87
N GLU A 512 -15.89 -21.53 -8.00
CA GLU A 512 -16.80 -22.64 -8.37
C GLU A 512 -18.08 -22.12 -9.03
N TYR A 513 -18.67 -21.04 -8.51
CA TYR A 513 -19.82 -20.39 -9.12
C TYR A 513 -19.52 -19.93 -10.55
N ASN A 514 -18.36 -19.27 -10.74
CA ASN A 514 -17.94 -18.79 -12.06
C ASN A 514 -17.72 -19.95 -13.04
N GLU A 515 -17.16 -21.07 -12.60
CA GLU A 515 -17.00 -22.27 -13.43
C GLU A 515 -18.35 -22.88 -13.77
N ALA A 516 -19.21 -23.11 -12.77
CA ALA A 516 -20.53 -23.70 -12.93
C ALA A 516 -21.44 -22.89 -13.88
N THR A 517 -21.34 -21.57 -13.85
CA THR A 517 -22.12 -20.66 -14.69
C THR A 517 -21.45 -20.32 -16.02
N LYS A 518 -20.27 -20.86 -16.30
CA LYS A 518 -19.43 -20.51 -17.45
C LYS A 518 -19.18 -19.00 -17.55
N GLY A 519 -18.99 -18.35 -16.40
CA GLY A 519 -18.87 -16.89 -16.28
C GLY A 519 -17.62 -16.29 -16.94
N GLY A 520 -16.62 -17.11 -17.26
CA GLY A 520 -15.43 -16.71 -18.01
C GLY A 520 -14.47 -15.78 -17.26
N LYS A 521 -14.77 -15.39 -16.02
CA LYS A 521 -13.87 -14.57 -15.20
C LYS A 521 -12.62 -15.38 -14.85
N LEU A 522 -11.46 -14.83 -15.11
CA LEU A 522 -10.20 -15.35 -14.59
C LEU A 522 -9.86 -14.60 -13.30
N PHE A 523 -9.69 -15.34 -12.23
CA PHE A 523 -9.34 -14.78 -10.93
C PHE A 523 -7.84 -14.52 -10.87
N TYR A 524 -7.47 -13.42 -10.24
CA TYR A 524 -6.11 -13.09 -9.83
C TYR A 524 -6.12 -12.80 -8.33
N PRO A 525 -5.05 -13.11 -7.61
CA PRO A 525 -5.07 -12.91 -6.16
C PRO A 525 -4.87 -11.45 -5.81
N ASP A 526 -5.52 -11.01 -4.72
CA ASP A 526 -5.26 -9.71 -4.13
C ASP A 526 -3.76 -9.45 -3.94
N ALA A 527 -3.35 -8.21 -4.14
CA ALA A 527 -1.98 -7.79 -3.87
C ALA A 527 -1.63 -7.96 -2.39
N ASN A 528 -0.43 -8.47 -2.12
CA ASN A 528 0.08 -8.75 -0.77
C ASN A 528 1.59 -8.50 -0.65
N SER A 529 2.09 -7.51 -1.39
CA SER A 529 3.52 -7.15 -1.48
C SER A 529 4.40 -8.26 -2.06
N THR A 530 3.84 -9.14 -2.89
CA THR A 530 4.58 -10.10 -3.72
C THR A 530 4.66 -9.63 -5.16
N LEU A 531 5.63 -10.15 -5.93
CA LEU A 531 5.86 -9.75 -7.30
C LEU A 531 4.65 -10.06 -8.20
N ARG A 532 4.20 -9.09 -8.99
CA ARG A 532 3.04 -9.16 -9.87
C ARG A 532 3.29 -8.54 -11.23
N VAL A 533 2.48 -8.94 -12.17
CA VAL A 533 2.42 -8.38 -13.53
C VAL A 533 1.02 -7.84 -13.78
N ALA A 534 0.93 -6.57 -14.18
CA ALA A 534 -0.24 -5.98 -14.81
C ALA A 534 0.18 -5.46 -16.20
N TYR A 535 -0.70 -5.55 -17.18
CA TYR A 535 -0.35 -5.18 -18.56
C TYR A 535 -1.54 -4.61 -19.31
N GLY A 536 -1.27 -3.91 -20.40
CA GLY A 536 -2.28 -3.33 -21.27
C GLY A 536 -1.66 -2.53 -22.40
N GLN A 537 -2.51 -1.79 -23.10
CA GLN A 537 -2.09 -0.82 -24.12
C GLN A 537 -2.26 0.59 -23.61
N VAL A 538 -1.36 1.48 -23.99
CA VAL A 538 -1.46 2.91 -23.72
C VAL A 538 -2.71 3.47 -24.37
N LYS A 539 -3.63 4.03 -23.59
CA LYS A 539 -4.89 4.64 -24.09
C LYS A 539 -5.30 5.81 -23.20
N GLY A 540 -5.90 6.82 -23.82
CA GLY A 540 -6.64 7.84 -23.12
C GLY A 540 -8.00 7.32 -22.61
N TYR A 541 -8.71 8.12 -21.81
CA TYR A 541 -10.02 7.73 -21.29
C TYR A 541 -10.93 8.94 -21.03
N LYS A 542 -12.22 8.68 -20.86
CA LYS A 542 -13.23 9.69 -20.54
C LYS A 542 -13.59 9.61 -19.06
N PRO A 543 -13.10 10.53 -18.21
CA PRO A 543 -13.39 10.55 -16.78
C PRO A 543 -14.79 11.05 -16.46
N ALA A 544 -15.37 11.90 -17.34
CA ALA A 544 -16.69 12.48 -17.23
C ALA A 544 -17.25 12.79 -18.63
N ASP A 545 -18.52 13.22 -18.68
CA ASP A 545 -19.15 13.68 -19.93
C ASP A 545 -18.36 14.86 -20.52
N ALA A 546 -18.19 14.84 -21.84
CA ALA A 546 -17.47 15.85 -22.63
C ALA A 546 -15.99 16.09 -22.24
N ILE A 547 -15.37 15.23 -21.43
CA ILE A 547 -13.95 15.30 -21.06
C ILE A 547 -13.21 14.05 -21.57
N TYR A 548 -12.06 14.26 -22.24
CA TYR A 548 -11.15 13.20 -22.65
C TYR A 548 -9.75 13.47 -22.09
N TYR A 549 -9.19 12.51 -21.38
CA TYR A 549 -7.83 12.55 -20.89
C TYR A 549 -6.91 11.78 -21.83
N THR A 550 -5.91 12.47 -22.37
CA THR A 550 -4.83 11.87 -23.14
C THR A 550 -3.90 11.03 -22.24
N PRO A 551 -3.23 10.02 -22.77
CA PRO A 551 -2.33 9.18 -21.98
C PRO A 551 -0.98 9.85 -21.65
N VAL A 552 -0.72 11.04 -22.16
CA VAL A 552 0.54 11.78 -21.99
C VAL A 552 0.23 13.18 -21.49
N SER A 553 0.97 13.66 -20.50
CA SER A 553 1.03 15.05 -20.05
C SER A 553 2.37 15.67 -20.49
N SER A 554 2.46 17.00 -20.54
CA SER A 554 3.62 17.74 -21.01
C SER A 554 4.12 18.76 -19.98
N LEU A 555 5.26 19.36 -20.24
CA LEU A 555 5.80 20.44 -19.43
C LEU A 555 4.88 21.68 -19.43
N ASP A 556 4.12 21.90 -20.53
CA ASP A 556 3.13 22.99 -20.57
C ASP A 556 2.12 22.88 -19.42
N GLY A 557 1.67 21.64 -19.11
CA GLY A 557 0.76 21.42 -17.99
C GLY A 557 1.40 21.66 -16.60
N VAL A 558 2.71 21.59 -16.48
CA VAL A 558 3.44 22.06 -15.28
C VAL A 558 3.33 23.58 -15.19
N ILE A 559 3.60 24.28 -16.30
CA ILE A 559 3.57 25.75 -16.37
C ILE A 559 2.15 26.25 -16.11
N GLU A 560 1.12 25.62 -16.71
CA GLU A 560 -0.28 25.97 -16.48
C GLU A 560 -0.73 25.83 -15.01
N LYS A 561 -0.11 24.90 -14.27
CA LYS A 561 -0.40 24.67 -12.86
C LYS A 561 0.40 25.53 -11.90
N ASP A 562 1.39 26.30 -12.39
CA ASP A 562 2.22 27.13 -11.51
C ASP A 562 1.38 28.08 -10.69
N ASN A 563 1.48 27.95 -9.38
CA ASN A 563 0.78 28.81 -8.43
C ASN A 563 1.60 28.92 -7.13
N PRO A 564 2.34 30.02 -6.93
CA PRO A 564 3.16 30.21 -5.74
C PRO A 564 2.40 30.17 -4.40
N GLU A 565 1.08 30.38 -4.41
CA GLU A 565 0.24 30.28 -3.22
C GLU A 565 -0.05 28.81 -2.82
N ILE A 566 0.13 27.88 -3.76
CA ILE A 566 -0.03 26.45 -3.53
C ILE A 566 1.31 25.76 -3.52
N TYR A 567 1.78 25.35 -2.35
CA TYR A 567 3.07 24.73 -2.16
C TYR A 567 3.41 23.61 -3.17
N ASP A 568 2.40 22.81 -3.55
CA ASP A 568 2.57 21.67 -4.47
C ASP A 568 2.78 22.09 -5.94
N TYR A 569 2.48 23.35 -6.29
CA TYR A 569 2.55 23.88 -7.65
C TYR A 569 3.57 25.02 -7.82
N ASN A 570 4.49 25.16 -6.89
CA ASN A 570 5.54 26.16 -6.98
C ASN A 570 6.68 25.66 -7.87
N ILE A 571 6.93 26.36 -8.98
CA ILE A 571 8.01 26.08 -9.92
C ILE A 571 9.17 27.02 -9.63
N PRO A 572 10.42 26.53 -9.54
CA PRO A 572 11.61 27.40 -9.51
C PRO A 572 11.71 28.22 -10.79
N GLN A 573 12.20 29.44 -10.66
CA GLN A 573 12.45 30.34 -11.80
C GLN A 573 13.51 29.78 -12.74
#